data_e6509e79c278775ba68bc07d861f5ac5
#
_entry.id   e6509e79c278775ba68bc07d861f5ac5
#
_cell.length_a   1.000
_cell.length_b   1.000
_cell.length_c   1.000
_cell.angle_alpha   90.00
_cell.angle_beta   90.00
_cell.angle_gamma   90.00
#
_symmetry.space_group_name_H-M   'P 1'
#
loop_
_entity.id
_entity.type
_entity.pdbx_description
1 polymer ?
#
loop_
_entity_poly.entity_id
_entity_poly.type
_entity_poly.pdbx_seq_one_letter_code
_entity_poly.pdbx_strand_id
1 'polypeptide(L)'
;MNVFKRSILYITRKKVKSIIMLLILFGMATAVLSGISIKKATNLTKQDLSSQIANKFEVKANLGTNFDGTVPESLINKILNVNGIKSYDGMIQGAGLDFKELDYVEPKKSTIQYKDERYNNLFSVEGHVSTELDTKFVSKSLKLVEGRHIVSTDNGKVLIHKSLAEKNNLKVGDILKATKSTLDYKATSISKNEYELEIVGIFESENDESVGSKLEIPENLIISDINTLKALYSYSDGNIQYTNAV
;
A
#
# COMPACT_ATOMS: atom_id res chain seq x y z
N MET A 1 48.34 -44.03 31.27
CA MET A 1 47.01 -44.08 30.65
C MET A 1 46.64 -42.66 30.21
N ASN A 2 46.42 -42.46 28.97
CA ASN A 2 46.23 -41.11 28.37
C ASN A 2 44.93 -40.46 28.91
N VAL A 3 44.91 -39.16 29.18
CA VAL A 3 43.80 -38.39 29.75
C VAL A 3 42.50 -38.63 28.97
N PHE A 4 42.59 -38.71 27.67
CA PHE A 4 41.49 -39.04 26.78
C PHE A 4 40.83 -40.39 27.09
N LYS A 5 41.62 -41.42 27.32
CA LYS A 5 41.15 -42.78 27.62
C LYS A 5 40.43 -42.85 28.97
N ARG A 6 40.86 -42.04 29.95
CA ARG A 6 40.20 -41.89 31.25
C ARG A 6 38.86 -41.18 31.13
N SER A 7 38.75 -40.11 30.32
CA SER A 7 37.52 -39.36 30.09
C SER A 7 36.44 -40.22 29.40
N ILE A 8 36.82 -40.98 28.38
CA ILE A 8 35.91 -41.89 27.68
C ILE A 8 35.39 -42.98 28.62
N LEU A 9 36.28 -43.61 29.44
CA LEU A 9 35.88 -44.62 30.42
C LEU A 9 34.94 -44.05 31.49
N TYR A 10 35.10 -42.80 31.88
CA TYR A 10 34.20 -42.14 32.84
C TYR A 10 32.82 -41.90 32.26
N ILE A 11 32.74 -41.42 31.00
CA ILE A 11 31.48 -41.18 30.26
C ILE A 11 30.72 -42.50 30.08
N THR A 12 31.42 -43.56 29.67
CA THR A 12 30.79 -44.87 29.42
C THR A 12 30.32 -45.59 30.68
N ARG A 13 30.98 -45.37 31.82
CA ARG A 13 30.58 -45.93 33.13
C ARG A 13 29.38 -45.22 33.76
N LYS A 14 29.20 -43.92 33.49
CA LYS A 14 28.11 -43.10 34.08
C LYS A 14 27.20 -42.51 33.01
N LYS A 15 26.69 -43.35 32.11
CA LYS A 15 25.92 -42.97 30.92
C LYS A 15 24.75 -41.98 31.21
N VAL A 16 23.95 -42.26 32.23
CA VAL A 16 22.79 -41.41 32.58
C VAL A 16 23.26 -40.00 32.99
N LYS A 17 24.27 -39.89 33.82
CA LYS A 17 24.82 -38.58 34.27
C LYS A 17 25.42 -37.79 33.12
N SER A 18 26.09 -38.45 32.20
CA SER A 18 26.70 -37.84 31.01
C SER A 18 25.63 -37.37 30.02
N ILE A 19 24.55 -38.12 29.83
CA ILE A 19 23.43 -37.75 28.99
C ILE A 19 22.70 -36.51 29.56
N ILE A 20 22.43 -36.49 30.87
CA ILE A 20 21.81 -35.34 31.53
C ILE A 20 22.66 -34.08 31.36
N MET A 21 23.98 -34.20 31.57
CA MET A 21 24.91 -33.09 31.41
C MET A 21 24.97 -32.58 29.97
N LEU A 22 24.93 -33.47 28.99
CA LEU A 22 24.86 -33.12 27.56
C LEU A 22 23.54 -32.37 27.22
N LEU A 23 22.41 -32.85 27.74
CA LEU A 23 21.14 -32.19 27.52
C LEU A 23 21.09 -30.78 28.12
N ILE A 24 21.67 -30.60 29.32
CA ILE A 24 21.76 -29.28 29.95
C ILE A 24 22.63 -28.33 29.10
N LEU A 25 23.81 -28.81 28.66
CA LEU A 25 24.69 -28.01 27.80
C LEU A 25 24.02 -27.66 26.45
N PHE A 26 23.31 -28.61 25.86
CA PHE A 26 22.57 -28.39 24.63
C PHE A 26 21.46 -27.37 24.83
N GLY A 27 20.69 -27.49 25.93
CA GLY A 27 19.63 -26.52 26.27
C GLY A 27 20.19 -25.10 26.49
N MET A 28 21.35 -24.98 27.20
CA MET A 28 22.00 -23.67 27.35
C MET A 28 22.50 -23.10 26.02
N ALA A 29 23.10 -23.92 25.17
CA ALA A 29 23.60 -23.49 23.87
C ALA A 29 22.44 -23.03 22.96
N THR A 30 21.33 -23.76 22.92
CA THR A 30 20.16 -23.38 22.15
C THR A 30 19.51 -22.09 22.67
N ALA A 31 19.45 -21.88 23.98
CA ALA A 31 18.93 -20.65 24.59
C ALA A 31 19.79 -19.43 24.20
N VAL A 32 21.11 -19.55 24.25
CA VAL A 32 22.05 -18.48 23.86
C VAL A 32 21.90 -18.15 22.36
N LEU A 33 21.88 -19.17 21.50
CA LEU A 33 21.72 -18.97 20.05
C LEU A 33 20.39 -18.32 19.71
N SER A 34 19.30 -18.75 20.38
CA SER A 34 17.97 -18.13 20.22
C SER A 34 17.99 -16.65 20.64
N GLY A 35 18.61 -16.34 21.77
CA GLY A 35 18.74 -14.96 22.24
C GLY A 35 19.51 -14.05 21.27
N ILE A 36 20.61 -14.55 20.69
CA ILE A 36 21.39 -13.82 19.68
C ILE A 36 20.56 -13.62 18.40
N SER A 37 19.83 -14.63 17.96
CA SER A 37 18.98 -14.57 16.76
C SER A 37 17.84 -13.56 16.93
N ILE A 38 17.16 -13.56 18.08
CA ILE A 38 16.11 -12.60 18.40
C ILE A 38 16.69 -11.17 18.44
N LYS A 39 17.84 -10.96 19.11
CA LYS A 39 18.48 -9.64 19.16
C LYS A 39 18.85 -9.14 17.76
N LYS A 40 19.40 -10.01 16.91
CA LYS A 40 19.74 -9.64 15.52
C LYS A 40 18.50 -9.30 14.71
N ALA A 41 17.44 -10.11 14.79
CA ALA A 41 16.17 -9.85 14.11
C ALA A 41 15.55 -8.54 14.57
N THR A 42 15.48 -8.28 15.89
CA THR A 42 14.95 -7.03 16.46
C THR A 42 15.74 -5.81 15.99
N ASN A 43 17.08 -5.89 15.94
CA ASN A 43 17.91 -4.78 15.48
C ASN A 43 17.70 -4.50 13.98
N LEU A 44 17.59 -5.53 13.15
CA LEU A 44 17.31 -5.38 11.72
C LEU A 44 15.92 -4.74 11.50
N THR A 45 14.89 -5.23 12.20
CA THR A 45 13.55 -4.66 12.15
C THR A 45 13.53 -3.21 12.63
N LYS A 46 14.25 -2.90 13.72
CA LYS A 46 14.37 -1.52 14.23
C LYS A 46 15.08 -0.60 13.23
N GLN A 47 16.13 -1.07 12.57
CA GLN A 47 16.85 -0.31 11.54
C GLN A 47 15.96 -0.06 10.32
N ASP A 48 15.27 -1.08 9.84
CA ASP A 48 14.34 -0.99 8.71
C ASP A 48 13.19 -0.01 9.04
N LEU A 49 12.56 -0.17 10.20
CA LEU A 49 11.50 0.72 10.67
C LEU A 49 11.98 2.16 10.85
N SER A 50 13.18 2.35 11.44
CA SER A 50 13.76 3.68 11.64
C SER A 50 14.10 4.37 10.31
N SER A 51 14.58 3.64 9.31
CA SER A 51 14.85 4.19 7.98
C SER A 51 13.57 4.59 7.24
N GLN A 52 12.49 3.87 7.48
CA GLN A 52 11.18 4.16 6.89
C GLN A 52 10.46 5.34 7.56
N ILE A 53 10.60 5.50 8.87
CA ILE A 53 9.90 6.53 9.65
C ILE A 53 10.72 7.82 9.76
N ALA A 54 12.04 7.73 9.94
CA ALA A 54 12.89 8.89 10.25
C ALA A 54 13.03 9.89 9.09
N ASN A 55 12.70 9.49 7.87
CA ASN A 55 12.85 10.31 6.66
C ASN A 55 11.50 10.76 6.08
N LYS A 56 10.40 10.51 6.77
CA LYS A 56 9.04 10.84 6.31
C LYS A 56 8.26 11.52 7.40
N PHE A 57 7.40 12.45 6.99
CA PHE A 57 6.33 12.98 7.81
C PHE A 57 5.07 13.08 6.98
N GLU A 58 3.93 12.97 7.60
CA GLU A 58 2.63 13.05 6.94
C GLU A 58 1.92 14.33 7.35
N VAL A 59 1.37 15.01 6.38
CA VAL A 59 0.54 16.20 6.56
C VAL A 59 -0.92 15.78 6.40
N LYS A 60 -1.68 15.88 7.48
CA LYS A 60 -3.12 15.59 7.51
C LYS A 60 -3.90 16.83 7.89
N ALA A 61 -5.11 16.93 7.39
CA ALA A 61 -6.03 17.95 7.83
C ALA A 61 -6.41 17.73 9.30
N ASN A 62 -6.39 18.79 10.09
CA ASN A 62 -6.92 18.75 11.45
C ASN A 62 -8.44 18.96 11.42
N LEU A 63 -9.18 17.89 11.55
CA LEU A 63 -10.65 17.89 11.56
C LEU A 63 -11.28 18.77 12.65
N GLY A 64 -10.50 19.18 13.66
CA GLY A 64 -10.96 20.08 14.72
C GLY A 64 -10.95 21.58 14.33
N THR A 65 -10.24 21.97 13.29
CA THR A 65 -10.07 23.37 12.87
C THR A 65 -10.56 23.65 11.46
N ASN A 66 -10.50 22.66 10.56
CA ASN A 66 -10.96 22.78 9.18
C ASN A 66 -12.04 21.74 8.90
N PHE A 67 -13.23 22.21 8.59
CA PHE A 67 -14.38 21.35 8.26
C PHE A 67 -14.18 20.53 6.98
N ASP A 68 -13.26 20.95 6.11
CA ASP A 68 -13.07 20.35 4.79
C ASP A 68 -12.24 19.05 4.81
N GLY A 69 -11.54 18.77 5.92
CA GLY A 69 -10.73 17.55 6.05
C GLY A 69 -9.64 17.41 4.98
N THR A 70 -9.17 18.53 4.40
CA THR A 70 -8.24 18.53 3.27
C THR A 70 -6.99 19.37 3.54
N VAL A 71 -5.93 19.08 2.81
CA VAL A 71 -4.65 19.78 2.83
C VAL A 71 -4.51 20.60 1.54
N PRO A 72 -4.51 21.92 1.58
CA PRO A 72 -4.42 22.74 0.38
C PRO A 72 -3.03 22.64 -0.27
N GLU A 73 -2.99 22.63 -1.60
CA GLU A 73 -1.75 22.58 -2.39
C GLU A 73 -0.80 23.72 -2.03
N SER A 74 -1.33 24.90 -1.70
CA SER A 74 -0.51 26.04 -1.27
C SER A 74 0.32 25.77 -0.01
N LEU A 75 -0.18 24.92 0.91
CA LEU A 75 0.56 24.47 2.08
C LEU A 75 1.67 23.49 1.68
N ILE A 76 1.36 22.53 0.81
CA ILE A 76 2.37 21.58 0.30
C ILE A 76 3.50 22.34 -0.40
N ASN A 77 3.19 23.30 -1.25
CA ASN A 77 4.18 24.14 -1.93
C ASN A 77 5.09 24.90 -0.95
N LYS A 78 4.55 25.37 0.18
CA LYS A 78 5.38 25.99 1.25
C LYS A 78 6.31 24.98 1.91
N ILE A 79 5.83 23.78 2.15
CA ILE A 79 6.63 22.69 2.75
C ILE A 79 7.75 22.26 1.80
N LEU A 80 7.47 22.12 0.51
CA LEU A 80 8.47 21.75 -0.50
C LEU A 80 9.63 22.76 -0.63
N ASN A 81 9.39 24.01 -0.25
CA ASN A 81 10.45 25.05 -0.19
C ASN A 81 11.34 24.93 1.06
N VAL A 82 11.04 24.05 2.00
CA VAL A 82 11.89 23.81 3.18
C VAL A 82 13.11 22.98 2.77
N ASN A 83 14.30 23.46 3.16
CA ASN A 83 15.53 22.75 2.84
C ASN A 83 15.54 21.36 3.46
N GLY A 84 15.82 20.36 2.66
CA GLY A 84 15.86 18.94 3.09
C GLY A 84 14.67 18.10 2.60
N ILE A 85 13.58 18.71 2.13
CA ILE A 85 12.48 17.98 1.48
C ILE A 85 12.93 17.63 0.05
N LYS A 86 12.84 16.36 -0.30
CA LYS A 86 13.28 15.86 -1.61
C LYS A 86 12.13 15.54 -2.55
N SER A 87 11.05 14.98 -2.01
CA SER A 87 9.91 14.49 -2.78
C SER A 87 8.70 14.38 -1.87
N TYR A 88 7.53 14.28 -2.45
CA TYR A 88 6.28 14.08 -1.72
C TYR A 88 5.32 13.23 -2.53
N ASP A 89 4.39 12.61 -1.85
CA ASP A 89 3.17 12.07 -2.43
C ASP A 89 1.97 12.82 -1.87
N GLY A 90 1.23 13.48 -2.74
CA GLY A 90 -0.05 14.09 -2.41
C GLY A 90 -1.16 13.19 -2.89
N MET A 91 -2.08 12.82 -2.01
CA MET A 91 -3.17 11.91 -2.32
C MET A 91 -4.52 12.62 -2.32
N ILE A 92 -5.34 12.32 -3.35
CA ILE A 92 -6.77 12.64 -3.40
C ILE A 92 -7.54 11.33 -3.29
N GLN A 93 -8.36 11.19 -2.26
CA GLN A 93 -9.18 10.01 -2.02
C GLN A 93 -10.65 10.29 -2.30
N GLY A 94 -11.40 9.24 -2.63
CA GLY A 94 -12.85 9.28 -2.78
C GLY A 94 -13.33 9.86 -4.11
N ALA A 95 -12.45 9.88 -5.11
CA ALA A 95 -12.90 10.07 -6.49
C ALA A 95 -13.63 8.81 -6.98
N GLY A 96 -14.65 8.98 -7.77
CA GLY A 96 -15.42 7.89 -8.39
C GLY A 96 -15.38 7.99 -9.90
N LEU A 97 -14.97 6.91 -10.57
CA LEU A 97 -15.04 6.79 -12.02
C LEU A 97 -15.89 5.58 -12.41
N ASP A 98 -16.65 5.72 -13.48
CA ASP A 98 -17.43 4.64 -14.07
C ASP A 98 -16.62 3.96 -15.19
N PHE A 99 -16.44 2.64 -15.06
CA PHE A 99 -15.78 1.79 -16.06
C PHE A 99 -16.80 0.78 -16.60
N LYS A 100 -17.35 1.03 -17.78
CA LYS A 100 -18.42 0.21 -18.35
C LYS A 100 -17.97 -1.20 -18.76
N GLU A 101 -16.69 -1.38 -19.04
CA GLU A 101 -16.11 -2.62 -19.58
C GLU A 101 -15.29 -3.35 -18.51
N LEU A 102 -15.46 -3.01 -17.22
CA LEU A 102 -14.67 -3.57 -16.13
C LEU A 102 -15.58 -4.28 -15.12
N ASP A 103 -15.37 -5.57 -14.95
CA ASP A 103 -16.07 -6.39 -13.99
C ASP A 103 -15.41 -6.32 -12.61
N TYR A 104 -16.21 -6.11 -11.57
CA TYR A 104 -15.76 -6.14 -10.18
C TYR A 104 -15.24 -7.49 -9.73
N VAL A 105 -14.24 -7.48 -8.87
CA VAL A 105 -13.93 -8.60 -8.00
C VAL A 105 -14.95 -8.63 -6.86
N GLU A 106 -15.66 -9.75 -6.71
CA GLU A 106 -16.64 -9.86 -5.62
C GLU A 106 -15.93 -10.05 -4.27
N PRO A 107 -16.31 -9.30 -3.22
CA PRO A 107 -15.75 -9.49 -1.90
C PRO A 107 -16.08 -10.88 -1.35
N LYS A 108 -15.14 -11.54 -0.69
CA LYS A 108 -15.36 -12.84 -0.03
C LYS A 108 -16.50 -12.77 0.99
N LYS A 109 -16.64 -11.62 1.66
CA LYS A 109 -17.75 -11.34 2.57
C LYS A 109 -18.25 -9.92 2.34
N SER A 110 -19.39 -9.80 1.69
CA SER A 110 -20.02 -8.49 1.46
C SER A 110 -20.69 -7.98 2.74
N THR A 111 -20.41 -6.73 3.07
CA THR A 111 -21.05 -6.01 4.19
C THR A 111 -22.19 -5.11 3.72
N ILE A 112 -22.16 -4.70 2.45
CA ILE A 112 -23.14 -3.78 1.84
C ILE A 112 -23.45 -4.27 0.43
N GLN A 113 -24.73 -4.33 0.09
CA GLN A 113 -25.19 -4.55 -1.28
C GLN A 113 -25.77 -3.24 -1.83
N TYR A 114 -25.18 -2.73 -2.90
CA TYR A 114 -25.71 -1.59 -3.62
C TYR A 114 -26.82 -2.06 -4.55
N LYS A 115 -28.06 -1.59 -4.29
CA LYS A 115 -29.23 -1.92 -5.12
C LYS A 115 -29.43 -0.96 -6.30
N ASP A 116 -28.77 0.19 -6.26
CA ASP A 116 -28.88 1.20 -7.28
C ASP A 116 -27.92 0.89 -8.44
N GLU A 117 -28.47 0.80 -9.65
CA GLU A 117 -27.71 0.45 -10.87
C GLU A 117 -26.57 1.44 -11.18
N ARG A 118 -26.63 2.67 -10.65
CA ARG A 118 -25.57 3.65 -10.78
C ARG A 118 -24.23 3.22 -10.15
N TYR A 119 -24.27 2.28 -9.20
CA TYR A 119 -23.07 1.71 -8.60
C TYR A 119 -22.48 0.51 -9.38
N ASN A 120 -23.13 0.07 -10.47
CA ASN A 120 -22.69 -1.14 -11.16
C ASN A 120 -21.35 -0.99 -11.88
N ASN A 121 -20.99 0.22 -12.30
CA ASN A 121 -19.74 0.50 -13.01
C ASN A 121 -18.82 1.44 -12.23
N LEU A 122 -19.22 1.82 -11.02
CA LEU A 122 -18.48 2.78 -10.21
C LEU A 122 -17.32 2.10 -9.48
N PHE A 123 -16.10 2.61 -9.67
CA PHE A 123 -14.91 2.22 -8.93
C PHE A 123 -14.39 3.37 -8.08
N SER A 124 -13.87 3.03 -6.90
CA SER A 124 -13.12 3.99 -6.10
C SER A 124 -11.76 4.24 -6.74
N VAL A 125 -11.41 5.51 -6.85
CA VAL A 125 -10.14 5.93 -7.43
C VAL A 125 -9.40 6.81 -6.42
N GLU A 126 -8.13 6.47 -6.19
CA GLU A 126 -7.19 7.31 -5.44
C GLU A 126 -6.21 7.94 -6.43
N GLY A 127 -5.99 9.24 -6.33
CA GLY A 127 -5.01 9.95 -7.15
C GLY A 127 -3.75 10.24 -6.38
N HIS A 128 -2.60 9.93 -6.95
CA HIS A 128 -1.29 10.07 -6.32
C HIS A 128 -0.32 10.87 -7.16
N VAL A 129 0.55 11.62 -6.50
CA VAL A 129 1.70 12.27 -7.15
C VAL A 129 2.81 11.24 -7.41
N SER A 130 3.06 10.35 -6.44
CA SER A 130 4.09 9.29 -6.55
C SER A 130 3.76 8.10 -5.66
N THR A 131 3.29 7.02 -6.23
CA THR A 131 2.90 5.82 -5.48
C THR A 131 4.06 5.09 -4.81
N GLU A 132 5.31 5.34 -5.20
CA GLU A 132 6.47 4.79 -4.50
C GLU A 132 6.61 5.34 -3.07
N LEU A 133 6.10 6.56 -2.84
CA LEU A 133 6.13 7.23 -1.54
C LEU A 133 4.87 6.98 -0.72
N ASP A 134 3.81 6.45 -1.32
CA ASP A 134 2.56 6.16 -0.61
C ASP A 134 2.80 5.20 0.56
N THR A 135 2.17 5.51 1.68
CA THR A 135 2.31 4.77 2.93
C THR A 135 1.96 3.28 2.79
N LYS A 136 0.97 2.94 1.93
CA LYS A 136 0.56 1.56 1.68
C LYS A 136 1.65 0.75 0.97
N PHE A 137 2.34 1.33 -0.01
CA PHE A 137 3.46 0.68 -0.70
C PHE A 137 4.71 0.63 0.17
N VAL A 138 5.02 1.69 0.90
CA VAL A 138 6.18 1.74 1.81
C VAL A 138 6.04 0.74 2.95
N SER A 139 4.85 0.61 3.54
CA SER A 139 4.57 -0.39 4.59
C SER A 139 4.44 -1.82 4.06
N LYS A 140 4.46 -1.98 2.73
CA LYS A 140 4.26 -3.26 2.03
C LYS A 140 2.87 -3.87 2.19
N SER A 141 1.88 -3.11 2.71
CA SER A 141 0.48 -3.55 2.69
C SER A 141 -0.06 -3.64 1.26
N LEU A 142 0.48 -2.83 0.35
CA LEU A 142 0.39 -3.00 -1.10
C LEU A 142 1.79 -3.25 -1.67
N LYS A 143 1.89 -4.11 -2.67
CA LYS A 143 3.15 -4.44 -3.32
C LYS A 143 2.98 -4.40 -4.84
N LEU A 144 3.81 -3.63 -5.52
CA LEU A 144 3.88 -3.66 -6.97
C LEU A 144 4.46 -5.00 -7.43
N VAL A 145 3.74 -5.73 -8.29
CA VAL A 145 4.15 -7.04 -8.80
C VAL A 145 4.51 -7.04 -10.27
N GLU A 146 4.00 -6.06 -11.04
CA GLU A 146 4.31 -5.90 -12.44
C GLU A 146 4.30 -4.42 -12.82
N GLY A 147 5.12 -4.03 -13.82
CA GLY A 147 5.19 -2.67 -14.32
C GLY A 147 5.96 -1.72 -13.43
N ARG A 148 5.48 -0.49 -13.27
CA ARG A 148 6.13 0.60 -12.52
C ARG A 148 5.16 1.39 -11.65
N HIS A 149 5.71 2.09 -10.68
CA HIS A 149 4.98 3.10 -9.91
C HIS A 149 4.56 4.30 -10.77
N ILE A 150 3.50 4.98 -10.33
CA ILE A 150 3.10 6.29 -10.84
C ILE A 150 4.13 7.33 -10.40
N VAL A 151 4.43 8.26 -11.29
CA VAL A 151 5.32 9.39 -11.04
C VAL A 151 4.61 10.72 -11.33
N SER A 152 5.12 11.81 -10.79
CA SER A 152 4.51 13.15 -10.86
C SER A 152 4.25 13.70 -12.27
N THR A 153 4.95 13.18 -13.27
CA THR A 153 4.81 13.58 -14.68
C THR A 153 3.79 12.75 -15.45
N ASP A 154 3.24 11.70 -14.84
CA ASP A 154 2.25 10.84 -15.49
C ASP A 154 0.93 11.59 -15.73
N ASN A 155 0.27 11.19 -16.83
CA ASN A 155 -1.05 11.67 -17.21
C ASN A 155 -1.77 10.54 -17.94
N GLY A 156 -2.99 10.20 -17.53
CA GLY A 156 -3.71 9.05 -18.08
C GLY A 156 -3.11 7.71 -17.67
N LYS A 157 -2.52 7.58 -16.47
CA LYS A 157 -1.86 6.36 -16.00
C LYS A 157 -2.52 5.83 -14.75
N VAL A 158 -2.64 4.49 -14.67
CA VAL A 158 -3.27 3.82 -13.53
C VAL A 158 -2.49 2.58 -13.11
N LEU A 159 -2.62 2.26 -11.81
CA LEU A 159 -2.32 0.95 -11.25
C LEU A 159 -3.63 0.25 -10.92
N ILE A 160 -3.68 -1.06 -11.15
CA ILE A 160 -4.83 -1.89 -10.79
C ILE A 160 -4.39 -3.08 -9.94
N HIS A 161 -5.32 -3.62 -9.16
CA HIS A 161 -5.03 -4.81 -8.36
C HIS A 161 -4.94 -6.05 -9.25
N LYS A 162 -4.06 -6.99 -8.88
CA LYS A 162 -3.83 -8.25 -9.60
C LYS A 162 -5.11 -9.06 -9.84
N SER A 163 -5.95 -9.19 -8.81
CA SER A 163 -7.23 -9.92 -8.94
C SER A 163 -8.18 -9.24 -9.94
N LEU A 164 -8.17 -7.91 -10.02
CA LEU A 164 -8.96 -7.16 -11.01
C LEU A 164 -8.40 -7.38 -12.42
N ALA A 165 -7.08 -7.36 -12.57
CA ALA A 165 -6.39 -7.64 -13.82
C ALA A 165 -6.69 -9.07 -14.33
N GLU A 166 -6.58 -10.06 -13.46
CA GLU A 166 -6.86 -11.46 -13.77
C GLU A 166 -8.32 -11.67 -14.18
N LYS A 167 -9.28 -11.10 -13.44
CA LYS A 167 -10.71 -11.22 -13.73
C LYS A 167 -11.09 -10.66 -15.10
N ASN A 168 -10.48 -9.56 -15.49
CA ASN A 168 -10.76 -8.84 -16.74
C ASN A 168 -9.78 -9.15 -17.88
N ASN A 169 -8.84 -10.09 -17.68
CA ASN A 169 -7.79 -10.45 -18.64
C ASN A 169 -6.93 -9.23 -19.09
N LEU A 170 -6.64 -8.33 -18.15
CA LEU A 170 -5.88 -7.10 -18.36
C LEU A 170 -4.40 -7.29 -18.01
N LYS A 171 -3.56 -6.52 -18.65
CA LYS A 171 -2.10 -6.50 -18.45
C LYS A 171 -1.56 -5.07 -18.50
N VAL A 172 -0.32 -4.88 -18.07
CA VAL A 172 0.39 -3.62 -18.24
C VAL A 172 0.46 -3.23 -19.73
N GLY A 173 0.11 -1.98 -20.01
CA GLY A 173 0.00 -1.41 -21.36
C GLY A 173 -1.42 -1.41 -21.93
N ASP A 174 -2.38 -2.11 -21.32
CA ASP A 174 -3.78 -2.04 -21.76
C ASP A 174 -4.42 -0.71 -21.33
N ILE A 175 -5.44 -0.31 -22.07
CA ILE A 175 -6.14 0.96 -21.88
C ILE A 175 -7.54 0.70 -21.32
N LEU A 176 -7.85 1.32 -20.20
CA LEU A 176 -9.17 1.36 -19.62
C LEU A 176 -9.89 2.63 -20.07
N LYS A 177 -11.20 2.51 -20.35
CA LYS A 177 -12.07 3.64 -20.66
C LYS A 177 -12.92 3.99 -19.46
N ALA A 178 -12.78 5.19 -18.97
CA ALA A 178 -13.48 5.70 -17.80
C ALA A 178 -14.31 6.94 -18.14
N THR A 179 -15.41 7.09 -17.44
CA THR A 179 -16.19 8.32 -17.44
C THR A 179 -16.35 8.83 -16.01
N LYS A 180 -16.51 10.13 -15.84
CA LYS A 180 -16.78 10.72 -14.52
C LYS A 180 -18.10 10.18 -13.99
N SER A 181 -18.11 9.70 -12.74
CA SER A 181 -19.34 9.16 -12.16
C SER A 181 -20.37 10.25 -11.88
N THR A 182 -21.62 9.92 -12.17
CA THR A 182 -22.78 10.77 -11.83
C THR A 182 -23.08 10.79 -10.33
N LEU A 183 -22.49 9.86 -9.57
CA LEU A 183 -22.62 9.77 -8.11
C LEU A 183 -21.64 10.65 -7.36
N ASP A 184 -20.67 11.23 -8.06
CA ASP A 184 -19.73 12.12 -7.42
C ASP A 184 -20.39 13.46 -7.07
N TYR A 185 -20.65 13.65 -5.76
CA TYR A 185 -21.24 14.87 -5.22
C TYR A 185 -20.34 16.12 -5.40
N LYS A 186 -19.06 15.95 -5.69
CA LYS A 186 -18.11 17.04 -6.04
C LYS A 186 -18.19 17.42 -7.52
N ALA A 187 -18.87 16.63 -8.34
CA ALA A 187 -19.01 16.90 -9.75
C ALA A 187 -19.94 18.08 -10.02
N THR A 188 -19.40 19.23 -10.34
CA THR A 188 -20.16 20.42 -10.74
C THR A 188 -20.78 20.30 -12.13
N SER A 189 -20.32 19.35 -12.94
CA SER A 189 -20.87 19.05 -14.27
C SER A 189 -20.60 17.60 -14.64
N ILE A 190 -21.60 16.93 -15.23
CA ILE A 190 -21.44 15.60 -15.81
C ILE A 190 -20.74 15.78 -17.16
N SER A 191 -19.43 15.53 -17.19
CA SER A 191 -18.73 15.40 -18.46
C SER A 191 -19.09 14.04 -19.08
N LYS A 192 -19.60 14.05 -20.33
CA LYS A 192 -19.79 12.82 -21.09
C LYS A 192 -18.49 12.35 -21.76
N ASN A 193 -17.38 13.02 -21.49
CA ASN A 193 -16.10 12.68 -22.10
C ASN A 193 -15.59 11.36 -21.53
N GLU A 194 -15.22 10.49 -22.41
CA GLU A 194 -14.51 9.26 -22.10
C GLU A 194 -13.02 9.57 -21.96
N TYR A 195 -12.39 9.01 -20.95
CA TYR A 195 -10.96 9.17 -20.68
C TYR A 195 -10.27 7.83 -20.85
N GLU A 196 -9.13 7.85 -21.53
CA GLU A 196 -8.29 6.68 -21.72
C GLU A 196 -7.21 6.65 -20.64
N LEU A 197 -7.15 5.53 -19.90
CA LEU A 197 -6.25 5.31 -18.77
C LEU A 197 -5.40 4.09 -19.04
N GLU A 198 -4.10 4.27 -19.25
CA GLU A 198 -3.17 3.17 -19.47
C GLU A 198 -2.75 2.52 -18.16
N ILE A 199 -2.81 1.21 -18.09
CA ILE A 199 -2.31 0.41 -16.97
C ILE A 199 -0.78 0.41 -17.02
N VAL A 200 -0.13 1.08 -16.08
CA VAL A 200 1.34 1.12 -15.99
C VAL A 200 1.92 0.18 -14.94
N GLY A 201 1.08 -0.36 -14.08
CA GLY A 201 1.50 -1.35 -13.09
C GLY A 201 0.34 -2.11 -12.49
N ILE A 202 0.69 -3.27 -11.95
CA ILE A 202 -0.22 -4.17 -11.25
C ILE A 202 0.31 -4.36 -9.83
N PHE A 203 -0.57 -4.26 -8.83
CA PHE A 203 -0.21 -4.44 -7.44
C PHE A 203 -1.03 -5.55 -6.79
N GLU A 204 -0.55 -6.07 -5.67
CA GLU A 204 -1.26 -7.02 -4.79
C GLU A 204 -1.33 -6.47 -3.37
N SER A 205 -2.32 -6.88 -2.58
CA SER A 205 -2.44 -6.59 -1.16
C SER A 205 -1.91 -7.75 -0.33
N GLU A 206 -1.27 -7.44 0.82
CA GLU A 206 -0.73 -8.47 1.73
C GLU A 206 -1.84 -9.33 2.37
N ASN A 207 -3.01 -8.73 2.61
CA ASN A 207 -4.15 -9.42 3.23
C ASN A 207 -5.19 -9.79 2.18
N ASP A 208 -5.39 -11.08 2.02
CA ASP A 208 -6.33 -11.70 1.07
C ASP A 208 -7.78 -11.78 1.60
N GLU A 209 -8.08 -11.11 2.72
CA GLU A 209 -9.42 -11.06 3.30
C GLU A 209 -10.20 -9.84 2.81
N SER A 210 -10.77 -9.96 1.63
CA SER A 210 -11.67 -8.94 1.08
C SER A 210 -13.03 -8.97 1.80
N VAL A 211 -13.09 -8.28 2.93
CA VAL A 211 -14.34 -8.08 3.69
C VAL A 211 -14.74 -6.62 3.57
N GLY A 212 -15.90 -6.36 2.99
CA GLY A 212 -16.38 -4.99 2.80
C GLY A 212 -17.38 -4.86 1.66
N SER A 213 -17.65 -3.64 1.26
CA SER A 213 -18.38 -3.38 0.03
C SER A 213 -17.46 -3.53 -1.18
N LYS A 214 -18.04 -3.77 -2.35
CA LYS A 214 -17.28 -3.87 -3.61
C LYS A 214 -16.48 -2.60 -3.95
N LEU A 215 -16.85 -1.44 -3.36
CA LEU A 215 -16.14 -0.17 -3.55
C LEU A 215 -15.00 0.06 -2.54
N GLU A 216 -14.93 -0.74 -1.49
CA GLU A 216 -13.97 -0.54 -0.38
C GLU A 216 -12.85 -1.58 -0.37
N ILE A 217 -13.03 -2.71 -1.05
CA ILE A 217 -12.01 -3.75 -1.08
C ILE A 217 -10.82 -3.34 -1.95
N PRO A 218 -9.59 -3.67 -1.53
CA PRO A 218 -8.37 -3.32 -2.28
C PRO A 218 -8.36 -3.87 -3.71
N GLU A 219 -9.02 -5.01 -3.94
CA GLU A 219 -9.10 -5.67 -5.24
C GLU A 219 -9.79 -4.83 -6.32
N ASN A 220 -10.67 -3.90 -5.92
CA ASN A 220 -11.38 -3.00 -6.83
C ASN A 220 -10.86 -1.56 -6.77
N LEU A 221 -9.78 -1.31 -6.02
CA LEU A 221 -9.14 -0.01 -5.98
C LEU A 221 -8.37 0.26 -7.28
N ILE A 222 -8.61 1.42 -7.88
CA ILE A 222 -7.82 1.94 -8.99
C ILE A 222 -7.00 3.10 -8.46
N ILE A 223 -5.69 3.05 -8.66
CA ILE A 223 -4.79 4.13 -8.29
C ILE A 223 -4.40 4.87 -9.56
N SER A 224 -4.75 6.16 -9.64
CA SER A 224 -4.50 7.02 -10.79
C SER A 224 -3.40 8.02 -10.50
N ASP A 225 -2.78 8.53 -11.55
CA ASP A 225 -1.94 9.71 -11.43
C ASP A 225 -2.78 10.96 -11.06
N ILE A 226 -2.17 11.89 -10.36
CA ILE A 226 -2.83 13.09 -9.85
C ILE A 226 -3.28 14.02 -10.98
N ASN A 227 -2.55 14.09 -12.10
CA ASN A 227 -2.84 15.00 -13.20
C ASN A 227 -4.13 14.59 -13.92
N THR A 228 -4.37 13.28 -14.02
CA THR A 228 -5.63 12.73 -14.53
C THR A 228 -6.80 13.18 -13.67
N LEU A 229 -6.72 13.07 -12.35
CA LEU A 229 -7.81 13.51 -11.47
C LEU A 229 -7.97 15.03 -11.47
N LYS A 230 -6.87 15.80 -11.56
CA LYS A 230 -6.96 17.26 -11.76
C LYS A 230 -7.78 17.63 -12.99
N ALA A 231 -7.48 17.00 -14.13
CA ALA A 231 -8.20 17.26 -15.38
C ALA A 231 -9.67 16.84 -15.28
N LEU A 232 -9.95 15.65 -14.71
CA LEU A 232 -11.30 15.12 -14.55
C LEU A 232 -12.19 15.99 -13.68
N TYR A 233 -11.65 16.52 -12.58
CA TYR A 233 -12.42 17.33 -11.62
C TYR A 233 -12.28 18.82 -11.85
N SER A 234 -11.57 19.24 -12.93
CA SER A 234 -11.35 20.64 -13.27
C SER A 234 -10.73 21.44 -12.12
N TYR A 235 -9.81 20.81 -11.38
CA TYR A 235 -9.03 21.55 -10.40
C TYR A 235 -8.09 22.51 -11.13
N SER A 236 -8.18 23.80 -10.81
CA SER A 236 -7.18 24.77 -11.28
C SER A 236 -5.87 24.59 -10.51
N ASP A 237 -4.75 24.86 -11.17
CA ASP A 237 -3.44 24.84 -10.51
C ASP A 237 -3.44 25.74 -9.28
N GLY A 238 -2.88 25.25 -8.20
CA GLY A 238 -2.85 25.92 -6.90
C GLY A 238 -4.08 25.74 -6.01
N ASN A 239 -5.15 25.10 -6.49
CA ASN A 239 -6.41 24.89 -5.75
C ASN A 239 -6.72 23.42 -5.45
N ILE A 240 -5.73 22.55 -5.55
CA ILE A 240 -5.92 21.14 -5.21
C ILE A 240 -6.09 21.00 -3.71
N GLN A 241 -7.03 20.15 -3.35
CA GLN A 241 -7.29 19.77 -1.96
C GLN A 241 -6.92 18.30 -1.80
N TYR A 242 -5.76 18.04 -1.20
CA TYR A 242 -5.31 16.69 -0.91
C TYR A 242 -6.02 16.13 0.32
N THR A 243 -6.25 14.84 0.34
CA THR A 243 -6.72 14.14 1.55
C THR A 243 -5.58 14.04 2.55
N ASN A 244 -4.38 13.73 2.07
CA ASN A 244 -3.13 13.79 2.84
C ASN A 244 -1.94 14.02 1.91
N ALA A 245 -0.77 14.25 2.49
CA ALA A 245 0.51 14.27 1.79
C ALA A 245 1.61 13.67 2.67
N VAL A 246 2.53 12.92 2.07
CA VAL A 246 3.66 12.25 2.74
C VAL A 246 4.98 12.72 2.18
#